data_7f62fadb88f6f00975f356062c8cddde
#
_entry.id   7f62fadb88f6f00975f356062c8cddde
#
_cell.length_a   1.000
_cell.length_b   1.000
_cell.length_c   1.000
_cell.angle_alpha   90.00
_cell.angle_beta   90.00
_cell.angle_gamma   90.00
#
_symmetry.space_group_name_H-M   'P 1'
#
loop_
_entity.id
_entity.type
_entity.pdbx_description
1 polymer ?
#
loop_
_entity_poly.entity_id
_entity_poly.type
_entity_poly.pdbx_seq_one_letter_code
_entity_poly.pdbx_strand_id
1 'polypeptide(L)'
;MKTTVQLYDTTLRDGAQAEDVNFSVEDMVRVAKKLDQFGVRYIEGGWPGSNPRDVEFFKEMRRVKLRKAKLVAFGATRRTKLKASEDPSLKALVASGVLTATIYGKSWDLHVLKALKTTLDENLRIISDSVAFLKKHMDEVFYDAEHFFDGYKANAEYAIQTLLAAEAAGADCLVLCDTNGGTLPNDLERIVTNIKRRIKVPFGIHAHNDSELAVANSLAAIRLGAVQVHGTINGYGERCGNANLCSIIPALKLKLGIDCISDANLSKLREVSRYVDELANLPHRKRQPYIGDSAFAHKAGVHVDAVVKNPLTYEHIIPERVGNKRRILVSDLAGKSNILQKAAELNIPLSTNSPELITILKKVKQLESEGYEFEGAEGSLELLMLRAGHNYESVFNMFDRIDYRILTERRKVDPHPVSEATVTVEVGGNIEHTAAWGNGPINALDKALRKVLPKYFPGRGLENVRLIDYKVRVLTAAEGTAARVRVLIESGDGTNKWGTVGVSENVIEASWQALVDSIEYKLLRTAKKN
;
A
#
# COMPACT_ATOMS: atom_id res chain seq x y z
N MET A 1 32.61 -7.79 11.41
CA MET A 1 31.62 -6.77 11.82
C MET A 1 30.36 -7.00 11.01
N LYS A 2 29.16 -6.97 11.63
CA LYS A 2 27.92 -7.01 10.85
C LYS A 2 27.84 -5.75 9.99
N THR A 3 27.66 -5.91 8.69
CA THR A 3 27.46 -4.80 7.77
C THR A 3 26.15 -4.11 8.12
N THR A 4 26.20 -2.82 8.43
CA THR A 4 25.00 -2.01 8.72
C THR A 4 24.75 -1.07 7.56
N VAL A 5 23.53 -1.02 7.06
CA VAL A 5 23.09 -0.11 6.00
C VAL A 5 22.19 0.97 6.59
N GLN A 6 22.43 2.21 6.22
CA GLN A 6 21.65 3.36 6.64
C GLN A 6 20.45 3.53 5.70
N LEU A 7 19.25 3.47 6.28
CA LEU A 7 18.02 3.78 5.57
C LEU A 7 17.84 5.30 5.45
N TYR A 8 17.71 5.79 4.24
CA TYR A 8 17.43 7.17 3.91
C TYR A 8 16.07 7.26 3.23
N ASP A 9 15.10 7.81 3.96
CA ASP A 9 13.72 7.93 3.47
C ASP A 9 13.49 9.29 2.82
N THR A 10 13.02 9.28 1.60
CA THR A 10 12.68 10.48 0.82
C THR A 10 11.17 10.57 0.50
N THR A 11 10.32 9.90 1.29
CA THR A 11 8.86 9.91 1.11
C THR A 11 8.29 11.32 1.13
N LEU A 12 8.78 12.19 2.02
CA LEU A 12 8.26 13.55 2.20
C LEU A 12 8.74 14.55 1.14
N ARG A 13 9.84 14.26 0.43
CA ARG A 13 10.34 15.12 -0.64
C ARG A 13 10.07 14.52 -2.00
N ASP A 14 10.78 13.46 -2.40
CA ASP A 14 10.68 12.81 -3.71
C ASP A 14 9.36 12.02 -3.84
N GLY A 15 8.99 11.33 -2.76
CA GLY A 15 7.71 10.64 -2.69
C GLY A 15 6.50 11.56 -2.86
N ALA A 16 6.60 12.79 -2.37
CA ALA A 16 5.54 13.80 -2.54
C ALA A 16 5.45 14.39 -3.96
N GLN A 17 6.36 14.00 -4.87
CA GLN A 17 6.29 14.34 -6.30
C GLN A 17 5.48 13.31 -7.11
N ALA A 18 4.98 12.26 -6.47
CA ALA A 18 4.08 11.30 -7.12
C ALA A 18 2.73 11.96 -7.44
N GLU A 19 2.13 11.55 -8.55
CA GLU A 19 0.76 11.90 -8.89
C GLU A 19 -0.19 11.48 -7.75
N ASP A 20 -1.18 12.30 -7.44
CA ASP A 20 -2.16 12.11 -6.35
C ASP A 20 -1.60 12.12 -4.91
N VAL A 21 -0.31 12.34 -4.70
CA VAL A 21 0.28 12.44 -3.35
C VAL A 21 0.42 13.91 -2.95
N ASN A 22 -0.30 14.30 -1.90
CA ASN A 22 -0.18 15.63 -1.34
C ASN A 22 -0.25 15.58 0.19
N PHE A 23 0.86 15.86 0.85
CA PHE A 23 0.94 15.94 2.31
C PHE A 23 0.78 17.39 2.78
N SER A 24 -0.07 17.62 3.76
CA SER A 24 -0.04 18.86 4.55
C SER A 24 1.21 18.90 5.45
N VAL A 25 1.55 20.07 6.00
CA VAL A 25 2.66 20.19 6.96
C VAL A 25 2.43 19.27 8.16
N GLU A 26 1.19 19.16 8.63
CA GLU A 26 0.84 18.28 9.75
C GLU A 26 1.06 16.79 9.40
N ASP A 27 0.67 16.38 8.19
CA ASP A 27 0.91 15.01 7.71
C ASP A 27 2.40 14.72 7.60
N MET A 28 3.20 15.66 7.07
CA MET A 28 4.65 15.52 6.99
C MET A 28 5.27 15.32 8.38
N VAL A 29 4.83 16.09 9.39
CA VAL A 29 5.28 15.92 10.78
C VAL A 29 4.87 14.55 11.34
N ARG A 30 3.67 14.08 11.05
CA ARG A 30 3.17 12.75 11.47
C ARG A 30 3.98 11.63 10.82
N VAL A 31 4.25 11.72 9.51
CA VAL A 31 5.07 10.74 8.77
C VAL A 31 6.49 10.73 9.33
N ALA A 32 7.12 11.89 9.53
CA ALA A 32 8.47 11.98 10.10
C ALA A 32 8.59 11.30 11.48
N LYS A 33 7.61 11.54 12.37
CA LYS A 33 7.53 10.88 13.68
C LYS A 33 7.37 9.36 13.56
N LYS A 34 6.54 8.90 12.61
CA LYS A 34 6.31 7.47 12.36
C LYS A 34 7.57 6.79 11.85
N LEU A 35 8.29 7.41 10.93
CA LEU A 35 9.56 6.91 10.38
C LEU A 35 10.66 6.86 11.44
N ASP A 36 10.75 7.86 12.32
CA ASP A 36 11.68 7.86 13.46
C ASP A 36 11.38 6.71 14.43
N GLN A 37 10.10 6.50 14.78
CA GLN A 37 9.66 5.37 15.61
C GLN A 37 9.96 4.03 14.95
N PHE A 38 9.84 3.96 13.64
CA PHE A 38 10.14 2.78 12.83
C PHE A 38 11.65 2.50 12.77
N GLY A 39 12.50 3.52 12.95
CA GLY A 39 13.94 3.39 13.04
C GLY A 39 14.71 3.73 11.78
N VAL A 40 14.13 4.50 10.89
CA VAL A 40 14.83 5.10 9.74
C VAL A 40 15.94 6.01 10.25
N ARG A 41 17.10 6.01 9.55
CA ARG A 41 18.27 6.80 9.97
C ARG A 41 18.21 8.24 9.49
N TYR A 42 17.80 8.48 8.24
CA TYR A 42 17.68 9.79 7.63
C TYR A 42 16.28 9.98 7.05
N ILE A 43 15.68 11.15 7.30
CA ILE A 43 14.38 11.54 6.77
C ILE A 43 14.57 12.85 6.00
N GLU A 44 14.41 12.78 4.69
CA GLU A 44 14.49 13.96 3.82
C GLU A 44 13.17 14.71 3.85
N GLY A 45 13.19 15.86 4.50
CA GLY A 45 11.97 16.58 4.87
C GLY A 45 11.44 17.54 3.80
N GLY A 46 12.21 17.80 2.73
CA GLY A 46 11.79 18.72 1.67
C GLY A 46 12.89 19.66 1.19
N TRP A 47 12.53 20.55 0.27
CA TRP A 47 13.41 21.54 -0.34
C TRP A 47 13.03 22.97 0.08
N PRO A 48 13.59 23.47 1.22
CA PRO A 48 13.20 24.77 1.79
C PRO A 48 13.54 25.95 0.86
N GLY A 49 14.48 25.80 -0.07
CA GLY A 49 14.81 26.82 -1.07
C GLY A 49 13.82 26.93 -2.24
N SER A 50 12.87 26.01 -2.35
CA SER A 50 11.93 25.93 -3.47
C SER A 50 10.45 26.01 -3.05
N ASN A 51 10.09 25.52 -1.86
CA ASN A 51 8.70 25.37 -1.47
C ASN A 51 8.43 25.97 -0.06
N PRO A 52 7.49 26.94 0.07
CA PRO A 52 7.12 27.52 1.36
C PRO A 52 6.58 26.49 2.37
N ARG A 53 5.85 25.47 1.92
CA ARG A 53 5.38 24.36 2.77
C ARG A 53 6.55 23.66 3.46
N ASP A 54 7.63 23.42 2.73
CA ASP A 54 8.80 22.73 3.27
C ASP A 54 9.53 23.62 4.30
N VAL A 55 9.56 24.95 4.10
CA VAL A 55 10.06 25.89 5.12
C VAL A 55 9.25 25.77 6.42
N GLU A 56 7.92 25.74 6.32
CA GLU A 56 7.07 25.63 7.52
C GLU A 56 7.22 24.25 8.18
N PHE A 57 7.36 23.18 7.41
CA PHE A 57 7.67 21.85 7.95
C PHE A 57 8.96 21.86 8.80
N PHE A 58 10.07 22.42 8.30
CA PHE A 58 11.31 22.49 9.07
C PHE A 58 11.14 23.34 10.33
N LYS A 59 10.37 24.41 10.27
CA LYS A 59 10.06 25.25 11.44
C LYS A 59 9.26 24.48 12.50
N GLU A 60 8.24 23.72 12.12
CA GLU A 60 7.47 22.88 13.05
C GLU A 60 8.34 21.77 13.63
N MET A 61 9.22 21.16 12.81
CA MET A 61 10.11 20.09 13.26
C MET A 61 11.15 20.55 14.30
N ARG A 62 11.47 21.83 14.41
CA ARG A 62 12.33 22.35 15.51
C ARG A 62 11.74 22.09 16.90
N ARG A 63 10.41 21.95 16.99
CA ARG A 63 9.70 21.66 18.25
C ARG A 63 9.56 20.16 18.50
N VAL A 64 9.95 19.32 17.52
CA VAL A 64 9.80 17.88 17.57
C VAL A 64 11.14 17.23 17.87
N LYS A 65 11.22 16.49 18.98
CA LYS A 65 12.41 15.69 19.29
C LYS A 65 12.30 14.32 18.62
N LEU A 66 13.08 14.09 17.57
CA LEU A 66 13.31 12.77 16.99
C LEU A 66 14.24 11.96 17.91
N ARG A 67 14.03 10.64 17.97
CA ARG A 67 14.77 9.74 18.86
C ARG A 67 16.05 9.21 18.22
N LYS A 68 15.98 8.87 16.93
CA LYS A 68 17.05 8.19 16.17
C LYS A 68 17.32 8.80 14.81
N ALA A 69 16.28 9.29 14.15
CA ALA A 69 16.39 9.82 12.81
C ALA A 69 17.03 11.21 12.81
N LYS A 70 17.86 11.46 11.81
CA LYS A 70 18.32 12.79 11.44
C LYS A 70 17.41 13.34 10.35
N LEU A 71 16.93 14.57 10.56
CA LEU A 71 16.18 15.28 9.52
C LEU A 71 17.16 15.89 8.54
N VAL A 72 16.88 15.75 7.25
CA VAL A 72 17.73 16.20 6.15
C VAL A 72 17.01 17.25 5.32
N ALA A 73 17.68 18.37 5.02
CA ALA A 73 17.20 19.36 4.06
C ALA A 73 17.81 19.07 2.68
N PHE A 74 16.95 19.08 1.65
CA PHE A 74 17.34 18.82 0.27
C PHE A 74 17.46 20.11 -0.54
N GLY A 75 18.40 20.15 -1.47
CA GLY A 75 18.55 21.29 -2.38
C GLY A 75 19.45 21.01 -3.57
N ALA A 76 19.64 22.03 -4.41
CA ALA A 76 20.55 22.00 -5.54
C ALA A 76 21.91 22.62 -5.17
N THR A 77 22.93 22.28 -5.95
CA THR A 77 24.18 23.07 -5.99
C THR A 77 23.91 24.52 -6.37
N ARG A 78 24.84 25.43 -6.07
CA ARG A 78 24.72 26.88 -6.38
C ARG A 78 24.42 27.14 -7.85
N ARG A 79 23.76 28.24 -8.13
CA ARG A 79 23.55 28.73 -9.50
C ARG A 79 24.88 29.18 -10.15
N THR A 80 24.97 29.01 -11.47
CA THR A 80 26.17 29.28 -12.26
C THR A 80 26.78 30.67 -12.06
N LYS A 81 25.98 31.69 -11.81
CA LYS A 81 26.41 33.10 -11.72
C LYS A 81 26.58 33.63 -10.29
N LEU A 82 26.36 32.79 -9.28
CA LEU A 82 26.40 33.20 -7.87
C LEU A 82 27.54 32.51 -7.15
N LYS A 83 28.08 33.16 -6.13
CA LYS A 83 28.94 32.49 -5.15
C LYS A 83 28.06 31.63 -4.24
N ALA A 84 28.61 30.55 -3.70
CA ALA A 84 27.86 29.66 -2.80
C ALA A 84 27.30 30.42 -1.58
N SER A 85 28.05 31.37 -1.04
CA SER A 85 27.62 32.23 0.08
C SER A 85 26.51 33.23 -0.27
N GLU A 86 26.22 33.43 -1.55
CA GLU A 86 25.21 34.37 -2.02
C GLU A 86 23.97 33.63 -2.55
N ASP A 87 24.08 32.32 -2.79
CA ASP A 87 23.00 31.51 -3.38
C ASP A 87 21.81 31.35 -2.41
N PRO A 88 20.58 31.75 -2.81
CA PRO A 88 19.42 31.70 -1.95
C PRO A 88 19.04 30.28 -1.53
N SER A 89 19.23 29.28 -2.42
CA SER A 89 18.91 27.88 -2.12
C SER A 89 19.83 27.31 -1.05
N LEU A 90 21.13 27.54 -1.17
CA LEU A 90 22.10 27.10 -0.16
C LEU A 90 21.89 27.82 1.20
N LYS A 91 21.55 29.12 1.16
CA LYS A 91 21.19 29.87 2.39
C LYS A 91 19.91 29.29 3.04
N ALA A 92 18.93 28.89 2.25
CA ALA A 92 17.70 28.28 2.77
C ALA A 92 17.97 26.93 3.44
N LEU A 93 18.91 26.13 2.93
CA LEU A 93 19.36 24.91 3.60
C LEU A 93 19.94 25.21 4.98
N VAL A 94 20.82 26.17 5.09
CA VAL A 94 21.41 26.59 6.39
C VAL A 94 20.30 27.14 7.32
N ALA A 95 19.39 27.95 6.80
CA ALA A 95 18.31 28.55 7.56
C ALA A 95 17.24 27.54 8.02
N SER A 96 17.18 26.34 7.45
CA SER A 96 16.25 25.27 7.88
C SER A 96 16.48 24.84 9.34
N GLY A 97 17.72 25.00 9.84
CA GLY A 97 18.11 24.69 11.21
C GLY A 97 18.42 23.21 11.45
N VAL A 98 18.47 22.38 10.40
CA VAL A 98 18.98 21.00 10.49
C VAL A 98 20.49 20.97 10.24
N LEU A 99 21.15 19.92 10.73
CA LEU A 99 22.61 19.77 10.65
C LEU A 99 23.05 18.79 9.55
N THR A 100 22.11 18.30 8.76
CA THR A 100 22.38 17.38 7.63
C THR A 100 21.69 17.91 6.38
N ALA A 101 22.44 18.00 5.30
CA ALA A 101 21.89 18.40 4.00
C ALA A 101 22.28 17.41 2.90
N THR A 102 21.38 17.23 1.96
CA THR A 102 21.65 16.56 0.68
C THR A 102 21.51 17.58 -0.44
N ILE A 103 22.52 17.68 -1.29
CA ILE A 103 22.46 18.52 -2.49
C ILE A 103 22.71 17.70 -3.73
N TYR A 104 21.87 17.91 -4.75
CA TYR A 104 22.12 17.30 -6.05
C TYR A 104 22.92 18.22 -6.96
N GLY A 105 23.76 17.60 -7.78
CA GLY A 105 24.50 18.29 -8.86
C GLY A 105 24.50 17.45 -10.13
N LYS A 106 24.67 18.11 -11.28
CA LYS A 106 24.60 17.45 -12.58
C LYS A 106 25.86 16.64 -12.84
N SER A 107 25.69 15.33 -13.07
CA SER A 107 26.78 14.38 -13.36
C SER A 107 26.79 13.91 -14.81
N TRP A 108 25.84 14.37 -15.63
CA TRP A 108 25.75 14.11 -17.05
C TRP A 108 26.10 15.37 -17.85
N ASP A 109 27.09 15.28 -18.74
CA ASP A 109 27.55 16.40 -19.58
C ASP A 109 26.42 16.99 -20.44
N LEU A 110 25.49 16.17 -20.93
CA LEU A 110 24.29 16.65 -21.60
C LEU A 110 23.52 17.68 -20.77
N HIS A 111 23.31 17.40 -19.48
CA HIS A 111 22.59 18.32 -18.58
C HIS A 111 23.40 19.58 -18.29
N VAL A 112 24.72 19.47 -18.15
CA VAL A 112 25.59 20.63 -17.92
C VAL A 112 25.54 21.58 -19.12
N LEU A 113 25.69 21.02 -20.32
CA LEU A 113 25.75 21.82 -21.54
C LEU A 113 24.38 22.36 -21.99
N LYS A 114 23.29 21.56 -21.83
CA LYS A 114 21.98 21.91 -22.37
C LYS A 114 21.03 22.52 -21.33
N ALA A 115 21.03 22.04 -20.08
CA ALA A 115 20.16 22.53 -19.03
C ALA A 115 20.81 23.67 -18.22
N LEU A 116 22.02 23.47 -17.69
CA LEU A 116 22.75 24.53 -16.97
C LEU A 116 23.36 25.59 -17.90
N LYS A 117 23.60 25.24 -19.15
CA LYS A 117 24.23 26.11 -20.17
C LYS A 117 25.58 26.68 -19.71
N THR A 118 26.41 25.80 -19.17
CA THR A 118 27.74 26.15 -18.64
C THR A 118 28.79 25.14 -19.12
N THR A 119 30.07 25.38 -18.76
CA THR A 119 31.15 24.46 -19.08
C THR A 119 31.25 23.32 -18.06
N LEU A 120 31.88 22.23 -18.46
CA LEU A 120 32.11 21.07 -17.58
C LEU A 120 32.94 21.47 -16.37
N ASP A 121 34.03 22.26 -16.57
CA ASP A 121 34.91 22.75 -15.49
C ASP A 121 34.16 23.66 -14.51
N GLU A 122 33.28 24.53 -15.01
CA GLU A 122 32.48 25.37 -14.11
C GLU A 122 31.51 24.54 -13.28
N ASN A 123 30.90 23.49 -13.86
CA ASN A 123 30.06 22.61 -13.09
C ASN A 123 30.84 21.87 -11.97
N LEU A 124 32.05 21.44 -12.21
CA LEU A 124 32.93 20.88 -11.14
C LEU A 124 33.16 21.90 -10.03
N ARG A 125 33.43 23.19 -10.39
CA ARG A 125 33.54 24.29 -9.40
C ARG A 125 32.23 24.52 -8.65
N ILE A 126 31.08 24.50 -9.34
CA ILE A 126 29.77 24.64 -8.72
C ILE A 126 29.55 23.56 -7.65
N ILE A 127 29.86 22.30 -7.95
CA ILE A 127 29.77 21.19 -7.01
C ILE A 127 30.66 21.41 -5.80
N SER A 128 31.96 21.65 -6.05
CA SER A 128 32.97 21.85 -5.00
C SER A 128 32.62 23.01 -4.08
N ASP A 129 32.30 24.20 -4.65
CA ASP A 129 31.95 25.39 -3.88
C ASP A 129 30.71 25.17 -2.99
N SER A 130 29.71 24.46 -3.52
CA SER A 130 28.47 24.21 -2.79
C SER A 130 28.68 23.26 -1.61
N VAL A 131 29.38 22.14 -1.83
CA VAL A 131 29.72 21.20 -0.76
C VAL A 131 30.58 21.89 0.30
N ALA A 132 31.66 22.58 -0.10
CA ALA A 132 32.56 23.28 0.81
C ALA A 132 31.85 24.38 1.62
N PHE A 133 30.89 25.08 1.02
CA PHE A 133 30.08 26.07 1.75
C PHE A 133 29.20 25.38 2.81
N LEU A 134 28.46 24.33 2.46
CA LEU A 134 27.60 23.65 3.41
C LEU A 134 28.37 22.95 4.52
N LYS A 135 29.54 22.39 4.25
CA LYS A 135 30.42 21.79 5.28
C LYS A 135 30.88 22.76 6.37
N LYS A 136 30.84 24.08 6.13
CA LYS A 136 31.08 25.08 7.17
C LYS A 136 29.90 25.29 8.13
N HIS A 137 28.71 24.82 7.75
CA HIS A 137 27.46 25.08 8.46
C HIS A 137 26.70 23.81 8.89
N MET A 138 27.09 22.66 8.35
CA MET A 138 26.40 21.36 8.52
C MET A 138 27.40 20.32 9.06
N ASP A 139 26.92 19.40 9.88
CA ASP A 139 27.69 18.25 10.35
C ASP A 139 27.90 17.22 9.23
N GLU A 140 26.85 16.98 8.44
CA GLU A 140 26.87 16.03 7.33
C GLU A 140 26.35 16.67 6.04
N VAL A 141 27.05 16.45 4.94
CA VAL A 141 26.66 16.87 3.59
C VAL A 141 26.77 15.69 2.65
N PHE A 142 25.63 15.30 2.08
CA PHE A 142 25.55 14.26 1.08
C PHE A 142 25.44 14.88 -0.31
N TYR A 143 26.11 14.27 -1.27
CA TYR A 143 26.09 14.70 -2.65
C TYR A 143 25.37 13.67 -3.52
N ASP A 144 24.20 14.05 -4.04
CA ASP A 144 23.45 13.28 -5.01
C ASP A 144 23.98 13.58 -6.42
N ALA A 145 24.68 12.61 -7.01
CA ALA A 145 25.16 12.68 -8.37
C ALA A 145 23.99 12.39 -9.33
N GLU A 146 23.23 13.44 -9.66
CA GLU A 146 22.01 13.32 -10.45
C GLU A 146 22.30 12.83 -11.87
N HIS A 147 21.53 11.85 -12.37
CA HIS A 147 21.75 11.14 -13.64
C HIS A 147 23.14 10.49 -13.76
N PHE A 148 23.68 10.00 -12.65
CA PHE A 148 25.04 9.47 -12.63
C PHE A 148 25.25 8.32 -13.63
N PHE A 149 24.34 7.37 -13.67
CA PHE A 149 24.46 6.20 -14.55
C PHE A 149 24.36 6.57 -16.02
N ASP A 150 23.49 7.51 -16.39
CA ASP A 150 23.40 8.02 -17.77
C ASP A 150 24.65 8.81 -18.13
N GLY A 151 25.11 9.68 -17.25
CA GLY A 151 26.34 10.44 -17.42
C GLY A 151 27.57 9.55 -17.57
N TYR A 152 27.66 8.51 -16.74
CA TYR A 152 28.74 7.53 -16.83
C TYR A 152 28.74 6.75 -18.15
N LYS A 153 27.58 6.34 -18.65
CA LYS A 153 27.47 5.67 -19.96
C LYS A 153 27.88 6.58 -21.11
N ALA A 154 27.58 7.87 -21.00
CA ALA A 154 27.91 8.87 -22.03
C ALA A 154 29.38 9.34 -21.94
N ASN A 155 29.85 9.68 -20.74
CA ASN A 155 31.19 10.20 -20.46
C ASN A 155 31.64 9.79 -19.05
N ALA A 156 32.21 8.59 -18.95
CA ALA A 156 32.58 7.98 -17.67
C ALA A 156 33.55 8.82 -16.85
N GLU A 157 34.56 9.38 -17.51
CA GLU A 157 35.60 10.17 -16.79
C GLU A 157 35.02 11.45 -16.20
N TYR A 158 34.16 12.15 -16.96
CA TYR A 158 33.50 13.34 -16.45
C TYR A 158 32.54 13.04 -15.28
N ALA A 159 31.73 12.01 -15.41
CA ALA A 159 30.85 11.58 -14.32
C ALA A 159 31.64 11.25 -13.04
N ILE A 160 32.79 10.59 -13.16
CA ILE A 160 33.70 10.34 -12.03
C ILE A 160 34.27 11.66 -11.45
N GLN A 161 34.66 12.60 -12.30
CA GLN A 161 35.19 13.90 -11.84
C GLN A 161 34.16 14.66 -10.98
N THR A 162 32.86 14.55 -11.25
CA THR A 162 31.81 15.15 -10.42
C THR A 162 31.80 14.58 -9.00
N LEU A 163 31.97 13.25 -8.85
CA LEU A 163 32.12 12.60 -7.54
C LEU A 163 33.37 13.07 -6.82
N LEU A 164 34.53 13.11 -7.52
CA LEU A 164 35.80 13.52 -6.94
C LEU A 164 35.79 14.99 -6.52
N ALA A 165 35.09 15.86 -7.25
CA ALA A 165 34.93 17.27 -6.88
C ALA A 165 34.13 17.41 -5.57
N ALA A 166 33.07 16.63 -5.38
CA ALA A 166 32.31 16.61 -4.14
C ALA A 166 33.11 15.99 -2.98
N GLU A 167 33.82 14.87 -3.23
CA GLU A 167 34.70 14.23 -2.25
C GLU A 167 35.79 15.20 -1.76
N ALA A 168 36.51 15.85 -2.66
CA ALA A 168 37.57 16.80 -2.34
C ALA A 168 37.05 18.00 -1.55
N ALA A 169 35.81 18.40 -1.75
CA ALA A 169 35.14 19.47 -1.02
C ALA A 169 34.60 19.06 0.36
N GLY A 170 34.65 17.75 0.71
CA GLY A 170 34.31 17.23 2.03
C GLY A 170 32.91 16.62 2.14
N ALA A 171 32.34 16.15 1.04
CA ALA A 171 31.10 15.37 1.12
C ALA A 171 31.28 14.11 1.97
N ASP A 172 30.30 13.79 2.84
CA ASP A 172 30.34 12.64 3.75
C ASP A 172 29.82 11.35 3.11
N CYS A 173 29.01 11.47 2.06
CA CYS A 173 28.54 10.37 1.24
C CYS A 173 28.29 10.84 -0.20
N LEU A 174 28.63 9.99 -1.17
CA LEU A 174 28.39 10.21 -2.60
C LEU A 174 27.27 9.27 -3.04
N VAL A 175 26.13 9.83 -3.40
CA VAL A 175 24.96 9.03 -3.77
C VAL A 175 24.87 8.90 -5.29
N LEU A 176 24.94 7.69 -5.79
CA LEU A 176 24.83 7.39 -7.22
C LEU A 176 23.35 7.34 -7.62
N CYS A 177 22.89 8.28 -8.45
CA CYS A 177 21.49 8.39 -8.81
C CYS A 177 21.18 7.76 -10.17
N ASP A 178 20.31 6.76 -10.20
CA ASP A 178 19.64 6.27 -11.40
C ASP A 178 18.33 7.06 -11.60
N THR A 179 18.48 8.32 -11.99
CA THR A 179 17.38 9.30 -12.04
C THR A 179 16.35 8.97 -13.12
N ASN A 180 16.77 8.37 -14.23
CA ASN A 180 15.87 7.89 -15.29
C ASN A 180 15.29 6.50 -14.99
N GLY A 181 15.78 5.79 -13.97
CA GLY A 181 15.30 4.45 -13.61
C GLY A 181 15.50 3.39 -14.69
N GLY A 182 16.45 3.62 -15.62
CA GLY A 182 16.66 2.77 -16.78
C GLY A 182 17.95 1.93 -16.74
N THR A 183 18.67 1.91 -15.64
CA THR A 183 19.92 1.17 -15.54
C THR A 183 19.66 -0.30 -15.23
N LEU A 184 20.21 -1.18 -16.07
CA LEU A 184 20.13 -2.63 -15.85
C LEU A 184 21.10 -3.06 -14.73
N PRO A 185 20.77 -4.12 -13.94
CA PRO A 185 21.60 -4.58 -12.83
C PRO A 185 23.06 -4.87 -13.21
N ASN A 186 23.31 -5.51 -14.35
CA ASN A 186 24.67 -5.82 -14.81
C ASN A 186 25.50 -4.56 -15.11
N ASP A 187 24.86 -3.53 -15.69
CA ASP A 187 25.51 -2.24 -15.93
C ASP A 187 25.80 -1.54 -14.60
N LEU A 188 24.85 -1.54 -13.70
CA LEU A 188 25.04 -0.99 -12.35
C LEU A 188 26.22 -1.67 -11.65
N GLU A 189 26.26 -3.00 -11.63
CA GLU A 189 27.35 -3.76 -10.98
C GLU A 189 28.72 -3.40 -11.59
N ARG A 190 28.84 -3.33 -12.91
CA ARG A 190 30.05 -2.93 -13.62
C ARG A 190 30.48 -1.51 -13.27
N ILE A 191 29.55 -0.56 -13.29
CA ILE A 191 29.80 0.85 -13.01
C ILE A 191 30.22 1.03 -11.54
N VAL A 192 29.45 0.52 -10.60
CA VAL A 192 29.72 0.63 -9.16
C VAL A 192 31.06 -0.01 -8.78
N THR A 193 31.40 -1.16 -9.38
CA THR A 193 32.70 -1.83 -9.16
C THR A 193 33.87 -0.93 -9.59
N ASN A 194 33.73 -0.19 -10.69
CA ASN A 194 34.74 0.76 -11.14
C ASN A 194 34.82 1.98 -10.19
N ILE A 195 33.68 2.57 -9.86
CA ILE A 195 33.60 3.76 -8.98
C ILE A 195 34.23 3.49 -7.63
N LYS A 196 33.96 2.36 -7.01
CA LYS A 196 34.49 1.96 -5.70
C LYS A 196 36.03 2.00 -5.63
N ARG A 197 36.73 1.86 -6.75
CA ARG A 197 38.19 1.93 -6.84
C ARG A 197 38.70 3.37 -6.95
N ARG A 198 37.84 4.34 -7.27
CA ARG A 198 38.19 5.72 -7.58
C ARG A 198 37.84 6.68 -6.46
N ILE A 199 36.85 6.37 -5.60
CA ILE A 199 36.41 7.19 -4.48
C ILE A 199 36.91 6.62 -3.14
N LYS A 200 37.04 7.48 -2.13
CA LYS A 200 37.50 7.12 -0.78
C LYS A 200 36.40 7.24 0.27
N VAL A 201 35.47 8.17 0.07
CA VAL A 201 34.33 8.34 0.98
C VAL A 201 33.26 7.28 0.74
N PRO A 202 32.41 6.99 1.73
CA PRO A 202 31.26 6.09 1.56
C PRO A 202 30.36 6.54 0.40
N PHE A 203 29.69 5.55 -0.22
CA PHE A 203 28.71 5.85 -1.25
C PHE A 203 27.34 5.25 -0.93
N GLY A 204 26.30 5.87 -1.47
CA GLY A 204 24.91 5.46 -1.42
C GLY A 204 24.32 5.20 -2.80
N ILE A 205 23.08 4.76 -2.82
CA ILE A 205 22.29 4.53 -4.05
C ILE A 205 20.92 5.19 -3.93
N HIS A 206 20.53 5.90 -4.98
CA HIS A 206 19.19 6.43 -5.19
C HIS A 206 18.69 5.99 -6.55
N ALA A 207 17.60 5.22 -6.61
CA ALA A 207 17.12 4.66 -7.86
C ALA A 207 15.62 4.90 -8.06
N HIS A 208 15.24 5.39 -9.26
CA HIS A 208 13.86 5.42 -9.74
C HIS A 208 13.46 4.08 -10.36
N ASN A 209 12.15 3.86 -10.50
CA ASN A 209 11.59 2.54 -10.77
C ASN A 209 10.99 2.38 -12.18
N ASP A 210 11.41 3.20 -13.14
CA ASP A 210 10.84 3.26 -14.49
C ASP A 210 10.96 1.94 -15.26
N SER A 211 12.00 1.15 -14.98
CA SER A 211 12.19 -0.20 -15.52
C SER A 211 11.82 -1.32 -14.53
N GLU A 212 11.13 -0.98 -13.42
CA GLU A 212 10.78 -1.90 -12.32
C GLU A 212 12.01 -2.56 -11.63
N LEU A 213 13.19 -1.94 -11.73
CA LEU A 213 14.45 -2.49 -11.24
C LEU A 213 15.03 -1.75 -10.03
N ALA A 214 14.38 -0.71 -9.52
CA ALA A 214 14.92 0.11 -8.44
C ALA A 214 15.29 -0.67 -7.19
N VAL A 215 14.45 -1.63 -6.77
CA VAL A 215 14.73 -2.50 -5.61
C VAL A 215 15.93 -3.41 -5.90
N ALA A 216 15.97 -4.05 -7.05
CA ALA A 216 17.07 -4.94 -7.46
C ALA A 216 18.40 -4.19 -7.53
N ASN A 217 18.41 -3.02 -8.16
CA ASN A 217 19.57 -2.15 -8.28
C ASN A 217 20.07 -1.65 -6.93
N SER A 218 19.16 -1.27 -6.02
CA SER A 218 19.51 -0.87 -4.66
C SER A 218 20.18 -2.02 -3.88
N LEU A 219 19.63 -3.22 -3.96
CA LEU A 219 20.23 -4.39 -3.30
C LEU A 219 21.58 -4.79 -3.91
N ALA A 220 21.74 -4.67 -5.23
CA ALA A 220 23.01 -4.90 -5.91
C ALA A 220 24.08 -3.90 -5.45
N ALA A 221 23.76 -2.61 -5.41
CA ALA A 221 24.67 -1.57 -4.93
C ALA A 221 25.12 -1.81 -3.46
N ILE A 222 24.19 -2.22 -2.58
CA ILE A 222 24.50 -2.56 -1.19
C ILE A 222 25.47 -3.76 -1.10
N ARG A 223 25.24 -4.80 -1.90
CA ARG A 223 26.16 -5.96 -1.97
C ARG A 223 27.56 -5.54 -2.45
N LEU A 224 27.66 -4.53 -3.26
CA LEU A 224 28.93 -3.96 -3.72
C LEU A 224 29.56 -2.98 -2.73
N GLY A 225 28.87 -2.66 -1.64
CA GLY A 225 29.42 -1.88 -0.53
C GLY A 225 28.79 -0.50 -0.36
N ALA A 226 27.66 -0.20 -0.97
CA ALA A 226 26.89 0.99 -0.63
C ALA A 226 26.49 0.93 0.85
N VAL A 227 26.71 2.02 1.58
CA VAL A 227 26.41 2.13 3.02
C VAL A 227 25.06 2.79 3.28
N GLN A 228 24.50 3.45 2.28
CA GLN A 228 23.24 4.17 2.36
C GLN A 228 22.33 3.82 1.20
N VAL A 229 21.04 3.62 1.47
CA VAL A 229 20.01 3.35 0.47
C VAL A 229 18.89 4.37 0.59
N HIS A 230 18.67 5.11 -0.49
CA HIS A 230 17.54 6.02 -0.64
C HIS A 230 16.31 5.28 -1.18
N GLY A 231 15.15 5.69 -0.72
CA GLY A 231 13.88 5.19 -1.22
C GLY A 231 12.70 5.80 -0.48
N THR A 232 11.52 5.36 -0.84
CA THR A 232 10.28 5.86 -0.23
C THR A 232 9.45 4.71 0.34
N ILE A 233 8.66 4.99 1.35
CA ILE A 233 7.61 4.06 1.76
C ILE A 233 6.65 3.88 0.58
N ASN A 234 6.29 2.63 0.31
CA ASN A 234 5.40 2.23 -0.79
C ASN A 234 5.92 2.52 -2.21
N GLY A 235 7.16 2.99 -2.35
CA GLY A 235 7.75 3.29 -3.65
C GLY A 235 7.18 4.55 -4.31
N TYR A 236 6.63 5.49 -3.55
CA TYR A 236 6.15 6.76 -4.07
C TYR A 236 7.26 7.56 -4.78
N GLY A 237 6.90 8.38 -5.75
CA GLY A 237 7.83 9.23 -6.49
C GLY A 237 7.33 9.55 -7.89
N GLU A 238 8.03 10.43 -8.56
CA GLU A 238 7.70 10.81 -9.94
C GLU A 238 7.63 9.60 -10.88
N ARG A 239 6.81 9.68 -11.90
CA ARG A 239 6.62 8.67 -12.96
C ARG A 239 6.23 7.31 -12.37
N CYS A 240 7.14 6.32 -12.38
CA CYS A 240 6.92 4.97 -11.84
C CYS A 240 7.36 4.80 -10.38
N GLY A 241 7.78 5.90 -9.74
CA GLY A 241 8.17 5.93 -8.34
C GLY A 241 9.65 5.70 -8.08
N ASN A 242 9.98 5.59 -6.80
CA ASN A 242 11.33 5.34 -6.28
C ASN A 242 11.51 3.89 -5.82
N ALA A 243 12.73 3.57 -5.45
CA ALA A 243 13.04 2.31 -4.77
C ALA A 243 12.17 2.12 -3.53
N ASN A 244 11.41 1.02 -3.50
CA ASN A 244 10.42 0.77 -2.44
C ASN A 244 11.08 0.24 -1.17
N LEU A 245 11.15 1.06 -0.13
CA LEU A 245 11.70 0.68 1.17
C LEU A 245 10.94 -0.48 1.81
N CYS A 246 9.64 -0.62 1.54
CA CYS A 246 8.86 -1.76 2.04
C CYS A 246 9.28 -3.11 1.44
N SER A 247 10.03 -3.10 0.33
CA SER A 247 10.65 -4.30 -0.25
C SER A 247 12.14 -4.42 0.10
N ILE A 248 12.86 -3.30 0.13
CA ILE A 248 14.30 -3.27 0.43
C ILE A 248 14.58 -3.70 1.86
N ILE A 249 13.87 -3.14 2.84
CA ILE A 249 14.09 -3.41 4.27
C ILE A 249 14.00 -4.90 4.60
N PRO A 250 12.91 -5.61 4.26
CA PRO A 250 12.83 -7.05 4.53
C PRO A 250 13.83 -7.86 3.71
N ALA A 251 14.17 -7.45 2.48
CA ALA A 251 15.18 -8.13 1.69
C ALA A 251 16.57 -8.02 2.33
N LEU A 252 16.96 -6.83 2.80
CA LEU A 252 18.21 -6.64 3.55
C LEU A 252 18.27 -7.52 4.80
N LYS A 253 17.24 -7.42 5.63
CA LYS A 253 17.22 -8.09 6.94
C LYS A 253 17.03 -9.58 6.85
N LEU A 254 16.08 -10.06 6.02
CA LEU A 254 15.65 -11.47 6.01
C LEU A 254 16.33 -12.32 4.95
N LYS A 255 16.87 -11.72 3.87
CA LYS A 255 17.52 -12.43 2.78
C LYS A 255 19.05 -12.26 2.79
N LEU A 256 19.52 -11.06 3.08
CA LEU A 256 20.95 -10.74 3.06
C LEU A 256 21.59 -10.74 4.46
N GLY A 257 20.80 -10.80 5.55
CA GLY A 257 21.32 -10.78 6.92
C GLY A 257 21.99 -9.44 7.29
N ILE A 258 21.67 -8.36 6.57
CA ILE A 258 22.22 -7.01 6.76
C ILE A 258 21.36 -6.25 7.76
N ASP A 259 21.97 -5.70 8.81
CA ASP A 259 21.25 -4.90 9.79
C ASP A 259 20.96 -3.50 9.24
N CYS A 260 19.68 -3.13 9.25
CA CYS A 260 19.20 -1.79 8.90
C CYS A 260 18.14 -1.28 9.88
N ILE A 261 17.43 -2.19 10.56
CA ILE A 261 16.35 -1.90 11.52
C ILE A 261 16.20 -3.08 12.48
N SER A 262 15.62 -2.86 13.66
CA SER A 262 15.36 -3.93 14.63
C SER A 262 14.25 -4.87 14.15
N ASP A 263 14.26 -6.14 14.60
CA ASP A 263 13.19 -7.12 14.28
C ASP A 263 11.83 -6.65 14.80
N ALA A 264 11.79 -6.01 15.98
CA ALA A 264 10.57 -5.44 16.55
C ALA A 264 10.00 -4.28 15.69
N ASN A 265 10.85 -3.55 14.99
CA ASN A 265 10.40 -2.53 14.05
C ASN A 265 10.00 -3.15 12.70
N LEU A 266 10.75 -4.15 12.21
CA LEU A 266 10.40 -4.85 10.98
C LEU A 266 8.97 -5.42 11.03
N SER A 267 8.54 -5.97 12.16
CA SER A 267 7.17 -6.48 12.34
C SER A 267 6.09 -5.40 12.27
N LYS A 268 6.46 -4.11 12.24
CA LYS A 268 5.54 -2.98 12.03
C LYS A 268 5.52 -2.43 10.60
N LEU A 269 6.27 -3.08 9.68
CA LEU A 269 6.44 -2.57 8.32
C LEU A 269 5.10 -2.36 7.59
N ARG A 270 4.19 -3.35 7.69
CA ARG A 270 2.85 -3.22 7.10
C ARG A 270 2.03 -2.08 7.72
N GLU A 271 2.14 -1.88 9.01
CA GLU A 271 1.48 -0.76 9.72
C GLU A 271 1.99 0.59 9.23
N VAL A 272 3.32 0.74 9.08
CA VAL A 272 3.95 1.96 8.55
C VAL A 272 3.51 2.24 7.12
N SER A 273 3.53 1.22 6.26
CA SER A 273 3.06 1.33 4.89
C SER A 273 1.62 1.87 4.81
N ARG A 274 0.70 1.26 5.55
CA ARG A 274 -0.71 1.67 5.57
C ARG A 274 -0.91 3.06 6.15
N TYR A 275 -0.17 3.40 7.19
CA TYR A 275 -0.23 4.72 7.79
C TYR A 275 0.16 5.82 6.80
N VAL A 276 1.19 5.58 5.98
CA VAL A 276 1.60 6.54 4.94
C VAL A 276 0.56 6.60 3.80
N ASP A 277 -0.01 5.45 3.37
CA ASP A 277 -1.10 5.44 2.38
C ASP A 277 -2.31 6.26 2.86
N GLU A 278 -2.70 6.10 4.13
CA GLU A 278 -3.84 6.83 4.72
C GLU A 278 -3.59 8.34 4.73
N LEU A 279 -2.39 8.79 5.12
CA LEU A 279 -2.03 10.22 5.10
C LEU A 279 -1.90 10.77 3.68
N ALA A 280 -1.48 9.94 2.73
CA ALA A 280 -1.46 10.28 1.31
C ALA A 280 -2.84 10.23 0.65
N ASN A 281 -3.89 9.78 1.37
CA ASN A 281 -5.23 9.53 0.84
C ASN A 281 -5.25 8.55 -0.35
N LEU A 282 -4.37 7.55 -0.32
CA LEU A 282 -4.25 6.53 -1.35
C LEU A 282 -4.74 5.16 -0.86
N PRO A 283 -5.36 4.36 -1.73
CA PRO A 283 -5.75 3.00 -1.40
C PRO A 283 -4.53 2.08 -1.26
N HIS A 284 -4.57 1.17 -0.28
CA HIS A 284 -3.50 0.18 -0.10
C HIS A 284 -3.39 -0.75 -1.31
N ARG A 285 -2.18 -0.95 -1.80
CA ARG A 285 -1.89 -1.86 -2.93
C ARG A 285 -1.94 -3.32 -2.45
N LYS A 286 -3.03 -4.03 -2.74
CA LYS A 286 -3.26 -5.42 -2.29
C LYS A 286 -2.12 -6.39 -2.65
N ARG A 287 -1.48 -6.22 -3.81
CA ARG A 287 -0.41 -7.10 -4.33
C ARG A 287 1.01 -6.59 -4.05
N GLN A 288 1.17 -5.62 -3.16
CA GLN A 288 2.51 -5.12 -2.82
C GLN A 288 3.34 -6.22 -2.14
N PRO A 289 4.57 -6.49 -2.60
CA PRO A 289 5.43 -7.49 -1.98
C PRO A 289 5.60 -7.28 -0.47
N TYR A 290 5.66 -8.35 0.29
CA TYR A 290 5.78 -8.43 1.75
C TYR A 290 4.57 -7.92 2.54
N ILE A 291 3.97 -6.79 2.20
CA ILE A 291 3.02 -6.07 3.07
C ILE A 291 1.58 -6.03 2.55
N GLY A 292 1.37 -6.27 1.26
CA GLY A 292 0.03 -6.30 0.66
C GLY A 292 -0.81 -7.46 1.19
N ASP A 293 -2.13 -7.31 1.14
CA ASP A 293 -3.07 -8.34 1.63
C ASP A 293 -2.97 -9.66 0.85
N SER A 294 -2.51 -9.59 -0.42
CA SER A 294 -2.32 -10.76 -1.28
C SER A 294 -0.92 -11.36 -1.20
N ALA A 295 0.04 -10.72 -0.51
CA ALA A 295 1.43 -11.16 -0.50
C ALA A 295 1.63 -12.58 0.06
N PHE A 296 0.74 -13.02 0.95
CA PHE A 296 0.72 -14.35 1.57
C PHE A 296 -0.68 -14.97 1.48
N ALA A 297 -1.36 -14.74 0.36
CA ALA A 297 -2.67 -15.32 0.09
C ALA A 297 -2.53 -16.55 -0.81
N HIS A 298 -3.07 -17.69 -0.38
CA HIS A 298 -3.02 -18.96 -1.09
C HIS A 298 -4.42 -19.37 -1.52
N LYS A 299 -4.59 -19.65 -2.81
CA LYS A 299 -5.89 -19.97 -3.43
C LYS A 299 -5.99 -21.42 -3.89
N ALA A 300 -4.99 -21.92 -4.61
CA ALA A 300 -4.99 -23.26 -5.18
C ALA A 300 -4.92 -24.35 -4.11
N GLY A 301 -5.76 -25.37 -4.21
CA GLY A 301 -5.88 -26.45 -3.22
C GLY A 301 -4.56 -27.17 -2.93
N VAL A 302 -3.74 -27.43 -3.96
CA VAL A 302 -2.41 -28.07 -3.80
C VAL A 302 -1.44 -27.18 -3.02
N HIS A 303 -1.46 -25.86 -3.27
CA HIS A 303 -0.63 -24.90 -2.54
C HIS A 303 -1.05 -24.81 -1.07
N VAL A 304 -2.35 -24.74 -0.82
CA VAL A 304 -2.89 -24.67 0.55
C VAL A 304 -2.55 -25.92 1.35
N ASP A 305 -2.72 -27.11 0.75
CA ASP A 305 -2.37 -28.38 1.40
C ASP A 305 -0.88 -28.43 1.79
N ALA A 306 -0.02 -27.97 0.89
CA ALA A 306 1.42 -27.94 1.15
C ALA A 306 1.81 -26.90 2.22
N VAL A 307 1.25 -25.68 2.15
CA VAL A 307 1.52 -24.60 3.13
C VAL A 307 1.05 -24.98 4.53
N VAL A 308 -0.11 -25.64 4.65
CA VAL A 308 -0.62 -26.11 5.95
C VAL A 308 0.33 -27.16 6.57
N LYS A 309 0.90 -28.04 5.76
CA LYS A 309 1.90 -29.03 6.20
C LYS A 309 3.25 -28.40 6.56
N ASN A 310 3.72 -27.50 5.71
CA ASN A 310 4.96 -26.75 5.93
C ASN A 310 4.91 -25.41 5.18
N PRO A 311 4.86 -24.27 5.88
CA PRO A 311 4.85 -22.95 5.26
C PRO A 311 5.98 -22.69 4.27
N LEU A 312 7.19 -23.23 4.52
CA LEU A 312 8.36 -23.02 3.66
C LEU A 312 8.19 -23.55 2.23
N THR A 313 7.15 -24.35 1.98
CA THR A 313 6.88 -24.88 0.63
C THR A 313 6.47 -23.80 -0.36
N TYR A 314 5.78 -22.73 0.12
CA TYR A 314 5.26 -21.64 -0.73
C TYR A 314 5.43 -20.24 -0.13
N GLU A 315 5.96 -20.12 1.07
CA GLU A 315 6.23 -18.83 1.71
C GLU A 315 7.74 -18.61 1.84
N HIS A 316 8.24 -17.56 1.22
CA HIS A 316 9.66 -17.24 1.22
C HIS A 316 10.16 -16.59 2.51
N ILE A 317 9.25 -16.17 3.39
CA ILE A 317 9.47 -15.68 4.77
C ILE A 317 8.25 -16.00 5.62
N ILE A 318 8.40 -15.89 6.93
CA ILE A 318 7.29 -15.90 7.88
C ILE A 318 6.56 -14.55 7.80
N PRO A 319 5.24 -14.50 7.46
CA PRO A 319 4.50 -13.26 7.24
C PRO A 319 4.53 -12.29 8.42
N GLU A 320 4.44 -12.80 9.64
CA GLU A 320 4.41 -12.03 10.88
C GLU A 320 5.68 -11.21 11.10
N ARG A 321 6.82 -11.62 10.50
CA ARG A 321 8.07 -10.87 10.58
C ARG A 321 8.00 -9.48 9.95
N VAL A 322 7.05 -9.26 9.04
CA VAL A 322 6.79 -7.98 8.37
C VAL A 322 5.45 -7.37 8.77
N GLY A 323 4.79 -7.91 9.80
CA GLY A 323 3.47 -7.46 10.29
C GLY A 323 2.32 -7.88 9.39
N ASN A 324 2.53 -8.87 8.52
CA ASN A 324 1.49 -9.45 7.67
C ASN A 324 0.99 -10.78 8.27
N LYS A 325 0.04 -11.42 7.61
CA LYS A 325 -0.49 -12.74 7.98
C LYS A 325 -0.81 -13.56 6.74
N ARG A 326 -0.75 -14.89 6.89
CA ARG A 326 -1.23 -15.82 5.87
C ARG A 326 -2.74 -15.67 5.71
N ARG A 327 -3.22 -15.83 4.48
CA ARG A 327 -4.64 -15.88 4.14
C ARG A 327 -4.91 -17.08 3.24
N ILE A 328 -5.89 -17.87 3.62
CA ILE A 328 -6.39 -18.95 2.77
C ILE A 328 -7.65 -18.44 2.07
N LEU A 329 -7.62 -18.52 0.75
CA LEU A 329 -8.74 -18.12 -0.09
C LEU A 329 -9.53 -19.37 -0.51
N VAL A 330 -10.83 -19.19 -0.68
CA VAL A 330 -11.74 -20.24 -1.15
C VAL A 330 -12.30 -19.83 -2.49
N SER A 331 -12.21 -20.74 -3.47
CA SER A 331 -12.70 -20.54 -4.85
C SER A 331 -12.95 -21.88 -5.53
N ASP A 332 -13.28 -21.86 -6.82
CA ASP A 332 -13.39 -23.05 -7.69
C ASP A 332 -12.13 -23.94 -7.69
N LEU A 333 -10.95 -23.31 -7.51
CA LEU A 333 -9.66 -24.00 -7.39
C LEU A 333 -9.41 -24.57 -5.98
N ALA A 334 -10.33 -24.34 -5.03
CA ALA A 334 -10.15 -24.81 -3.66
C ALA A 334 -10.23 -26.33 -3.57
N GLY A 335 -9.38 -26.88 -2.68
CA GLY A 335 -9.43 -28.25 -2.24
C GLY A 335 -10.08 -28.40 -0.86
N LYS A 336 -10.12 -29.64 -0.33
CA LYS A 336 -10.60 -29.91 1.02
C LYS A 336 -9.86 -29.12 2.08
N SER A 337 -8.53 -28.98 1.94
CA SER A 337 -7.67 -28.23 2.87
C SER A 337 -8.04 -26.74 2.98
N ASN A 338 -8.46 -26.10 1.88
CA ASN A 338 -8.94 -24.70 1.92
C ASN A 338 -10.19 -24.57 2.78
N ILE A 339 -11.17 -25.45 2.57
CA ILE A 339 -12.44 -25.43 3.32
C ILE A 339 -12.20 -25.71 4.80
N LEU A 340 -11.39 -26.72 5.12
CA LEU A 340 -11.06 -27.07 6.52
C LEU A 340 -10.34 -25.92 7.22
N GLN A 341 -9.34 -25.33 6.57
CA GLN A 341 -8.61 -24.20 7.15
C GLN A 341 -9.53 -22.99 7.35
N LYS A 342 -10.40 -22.71 6.38
CA LYS A 342 -11.37 -21.61 6.51
C LYS A 342 -12.40 -21.88 7.59
N ALA A 343 -12.87 -23.11 7.73
CA ALA A 343 -13.73 -23.54 8.82
C ALA A 343 -13.09 -23.32 10.19
N ALA A 344 -11.80 -23.69 10.32
CA ALA A 344 -11.04 -23.48 11.54
C ALA A 344 -10.90 -21.98 11.86
N GLU A 345 -10.59 -21.13 10.87
CA GLU A 345 -10.53 -19.67 11.05
C GLU A 345 -11.86 -19.08 11.52
N LEU A 346 -12.99 -19.64 11.08
CA LEU A 346 -14.35 -19.21 11.40
C LEU A 346 -14.92 -19.90 12.64
N ASN A 347 -14.18 -20.79 13.29
CA ASN A 347 -14.61 -21.64 14.41
C ASN A 347 -15.85 -22.51 14.06
N ILE A 348 -15.90 -23.01 12.82
CA ILE A 348 -16.93 -23.94 12.37
C ILE A 348 -16.37 -25.36 12.53
N PRO A 349 -17.02 -26.23 13.33
CA PRO A 349 -16.57 -27.60 13.52
C PRO A 349 -16.77 -28.42 12.23
N LEU A 350 -15.66 -28.74 11.55
CA LEU A 350 -15.68 -29.49 10.30
C LEU A 350 -14.50 -30.47 10.31
N SER A 351 -14.77 -31.75 10.01
CA SER A 351 -13.73 -32.78 9.95
C SER A 351 -13.39 -33.20 8.52
N THR A 352 -12.19 -33.76 8.33
CA THR A 352 -11.68 -34.19 7.02
C THR A 352 -12.57 -35.22 6.32
N ASN A 353 -13.30 -36.03 7.08
CA ASN A 353 -14.14 -37.11 6.58
C ASN A 353 -15.63 -36.80 6.64
N SER A 354 -16.01 -35.57 7.01
CA SER A 354 -17.43 -35.23 7.13
C SER A 354 -18.10 -35.11 5.76
N PRO A 355 -19.35 -35.57 5.60
CA PRO A 355 -20.12 -35.38 4.37
C PRO A 355 -20.35 -33.90 4.02
N GLU A 356 -20.45 -33.04 5.04
CA GLU A 356 -20.63 -31.61 4.90
C GLU A 356 -19.45 -30.97 4.15
N LEU A 357 -18.22 -31.41 4.39
CA LEU A 357 -17.04 -30.94 3.69
C LEU A 357 -17.18 -31.10 2.16
N ILE A 358 -17.65 -32.27 1.73
CA ILE A 358 -17.85 -32.58 0.31
C ILE A 358 -18.98 -31.73 -0.26
N THR A 359 -20.06 -31.55 0.49
CA THR A 359 -21.23 -30.75 0.11
C THR A 359 -20.84 -29.28 -0.06
N ILE A 360 -20.11 -28.69 0.92
CA ILE A 360 -19.59 -27.31 0.86
C ILE A 360 -18.70 -27.14 -0.37
N LEU A 361 -17.74 -28.04 -0.57
CA LEU A 361 -16.80 -27.94 -1.70
C LEU A 361 -17.51 -27.99 -3.05
N LYS A 362 -18.49 -28.90 -3.21
CA LYS A 362 -19.32 -28.97 -4.43
C LYS A 362 -20.11 -27.67 -4.63
N LYS A 363 -20.74 -27.18 -3.57
CA LYS A 363 -21.58 -25.97 -3.65
C LYS A 363 -20.75 -24.71 -3.97
N VAL A 364 -19.57 -24.57 -3.37
CA VAL A 364 -18.64 -23.48 -3.72
C VAL A 364 -18.29 -23.51 -5.20
N LYS A 365 -17.86 -24.67 -5.71
CA LYS A 365 -17.51 -24.83 -7.14
C LYS A 365 -18.68 -24.55 -8.07
N GLN A 366 -19.87 -25.04 -7.71
CA GLN A 366 -21.09 -24.78 -8.47
C GLN A 366 -21.37 -23.27 -8.52
N LEU A 367 -21.43 -22.61 -7.37
CA LEU A 367 -21.78 -21.19 -7.30
C LEU A 367 -20.73 -20.32 -8.02
N GLU A 368 -19.44 -20.63 -7.90
CA GLU A 368 -18.41 -19.89 -8.65
C GLU A 368 -18.53 -20.11 -10.17
N SER A 369 -18.93 -21.30 -10.62
CA SER A 369 -19.23 -21.53 -12.05
C SER A 369 -20.45 -20.72 -12.52
N GLU A 370 -21.36 -20.39 -11.61
CA GLU A 370 -22.52 -19.52 -11.85
C GLU A 370 -22.15 -18.02 -11.76
N GLY A 371 -20.91 -17.70 -11.35
CA GLY A 371 -20.38 -16.35 -11.31
C GLY A 371 -20.21 -15.74 -9.92
N TYR A 372 -20.46 -16.46 -8.84
CA TYR A 372 -20.14 -16.02 -7.48
C TYR A 372 -18.62 -15.83 -7.30
N GLU A 373 -18.22 -15.03 -6.31
CA GLU A 373 -16.82 -14.83 -5.93
C GLU A 373 -16.73 -14.65 -4.42
N PHE A 374 -16.12 -15.62 -3.75
CA PHE A 374 -16.07 -15.64 -2.28
C PHE A 374 -14.83 -14.92 -1.71
N GLU A 375 -13.85 -14.55 -2.53
CA GLU A 375 -12.64 -13.87 -2.08
C GLU A 375 -12.89 -12.49 -1.43
N GLY A 376 -13.94 -11.80 -1.89
CA GLY A 376 -14.42 -10.53 -1.33
C GLY A 376 -15.74 -10.66 -0.56
N ALA A 377 -16.25 -11.88 -0.37
CA ALA A 377 -17.57 -12.16 0.21
C ALA A 377 -17.48 -13.23 1.33
N GLU A 378 -16.58 -12.98 2.31
CA GLU A 378 -16.35 -13.92 3.42
C GLU A 378 -17.60 -14.15 4.26
N GLY A 379 -18.51 -13.17 4.33
CA GLY A 379 -19.83 -13.32 5.00
C GLY A 379 -20.72 -14.34 4.31
N SER A 380 -20.88 -14.25 2.98
CA SER A 380 -21.66 -15.25 2.23
C SER A 380 -21.02 -16.63 2.27
N LEU A 381 -19.69 -16.73 2.30
CA LEU A 381 -18.99 -18.00 2.44
C LEU A 381 -19.26 -18.64 3.82
N GLU A 382 -19.18 -17.87 4.90
CA GLU A 382 -19.46 -18.37 6.26
C GLU A 382 -20.91 -18.85 6.37
N LEU A 383 -21.86 -18.08 5.85
CA LEU A 383 -23.27 -18.49 5.80
C LEU A 383 -23.46 -19.79 4.99
N LEU A 384 -22.81 -19.91 3.82
CA LEU A 384 -22.87 -21.12 3.01
C LEU A 384 -22.34 -22.34 3.77
N MET A 385 -21.21 -22.19 4.47
CA MET A 385 -20.61 -23.28 5.24
C MET A 385 -21.51 -23.72 6.41
N LEU A 386 -22.14 -22.78 7.09
CA LEU A 386 -23.07 -23.06 8.17
C LEU A 386 -24.38 -23.69 7.67
N ARG A 387 -24.94 -23.20 6.56
CA ARG A 387 -26.16 -23.74 5.93
C ARG A 387 -25.99 -25.19 5.43
N ALA A 388 -24.77 -25.60 5.10
CA ALA A 388 -24.46 -26.99 4.74
C ALA A 388 -24.33 -27.94 5.94
N GLY A 389 -24.27 -27.42 7.17
CA GLY A 389 -24.24 -28.22 8.40
C GLY A 389 -25.62 -28.70 8.80
N HIS A 390 -25.73 -29.93 9.35
CA HIS A 390 -27.00 -30.60 9.67
C HIS A 390 -27.90 -29.88 10.72
N ASN A 391 -27.38 -28.87 11.42
CA ASN A 391 -28.11 -28.16 12.46
C ASN A 391 -28.46 -26.70 12.09
N TYR A 392 -28.30 -26.32 10.82
CA TYR A 392 -28.50 -24.91 10.42
C TYR A 392 -29.95 -24.46 10.60
N GLU A 393 -30.93 -25.27 10.11
CA GLU A 393 -32.34 -24.91 10.15
C GLU A 393 -32.89 -24.71 11.58
N SER A 394 -32.40 -25.47 12.54
CA SER A 394 -32.85 -25.35 13.93
C SER A 394 -32.22 -24.23 14.75
N VAL A 395 -31.04 -23.73 14.33
CA VAL A 395 -30.22 -22.77 15.14
C VAL A 395 -30.07 -21.42 14.49
N PHE A 396 -30.10 -21.35 13.15
CA PHE A 396 -29.66 -20.18 12.39
C PHE A 396 -30.64 -19.64 11.34
N ASN A 397 -31.84 -20.25 11.17
CA ASN A 397 -32.85 -19.67 10.30
C ASN A 397 -33.44 -18.44 11.00
N MET A 398 -32.76 -17.28 10.80
CA MET A 398 -33.10 -16.03 11.50
C MET A 398 -34.41 -15.45 10.96
N PHE A 399 -34.61 -15.54 9.63
CA PHE A 399 -35.83 -15.13 8.97
C PHE A 399 -35.89 -15.73 7.55
N ASP A 400 -37.07 -16.02 7.08
CA ASP A 400 -37.32 -16.45 5.71
C ASP A 400 -37.83 -15.28 4.87
N ARG A 401 -37.36 -15.24 3.62
CA ARG A 401 -37.78 -14.25 2.62
C ARG A 401 -38.94 -14.84 1.84
N ILE A 402 -40.10 -14.25 1.95
CA ILE A 402 -41.27 -14.73 1.19
C ILE A 402 -41.30 -14.06 -0.16
N ASP A 403 -41.37 -12.73 -0.20
CA ASP A 403 -41.37 -11.97 -1.44
C ASP A 403 -40.88 -10.52 -1.28
N TYR A 404 -40.65 -9.87 -2.41
CA TYR A 404 -40.50 -8.42 -2.47
C TYR A 404 -41.09 -7.87 -3.77
N ARG A 405 -41.54 -6.62 -3.71
CA ARG A 405 -41.96 -5.83 -4.87
C ARG A 405 -41.31 -4.46 -4.82
N ILE A 406 -40.89 -3.98 -6.00
CA ILE A 406 -40.30 -2.65 -6.12
C ILE A 406 -41.03 -1.88 -7.21
N LEU A 407 -41.41 -0.63 -6.89
CA LEU A 407 -41.91 0.34 -7.84
C LEU A 407 -40.97 1.54 -7.88
N THR A 408 -40.40 1.80 -9.04
CA THR A 408 -39.58 3.01 -9.26
C THR A 408 -40.33 3.96 -10.15
N GLU A 409 -40.59 5.17 -9.66
CA GLU A 409 -41.28 6.22 -10.38
C GLU A 409 -40.37 7.41 -10.64
N ARG A 410 -40.43 7.97 -11.84
CA ARG A 410 -39.88 9.29 -12.16
C ARG A 410 -41.03 10.19 -12.59
N ARG A 411 -41.42 11.10 -11.72
CA ARG A 411 -42.45 12.11 -12.02
C ARG A 411 -41.80 13.36 -12.60
N LYS A 412 -42.55 14.07 -13.45
CA LYS A 412 -42.03 15.27 -14.14
C LYS A 412 -41.65 16.41 -13.16
N VAL A 413 -42.26 16.40 -11.98
CA VAL A 413 -42.04 17.40 -10.91
C VAL A 413 -40.92 17.01 -9.92
N ASP A 414 -40.45 15.77 -9.97
CA ASP A 414 -39.44 15.30 -9.04
C ASP A 414 -38.03 15.42 -9.66
N PRO A 415 -37.04 15.96 -8.97
CA PRO A 415 -35.68 16.09 -9.50
C PRO A 415 -35.00 14.72 -9.71
N HIS A 416 -35.39 13.70 -8.92
CA HIS A 416 -34.83 12.36 -8.97
C HIS A 416 -35.91 11.27 -8.92
N PRO A 417 -35.67 10.08 -9.52
CA PRO A 417 -36.55 8.92 -9.33
C PRO A 417 -36.65 8.53 -7.86
N VAL A 418 -37.82 8.11 -7.44
CA VAL A 418 -38.08 7.58 -6.10
C VAL A 418 -38.49 6.10 -6.22
N SER A 419 -38.00 5.26 -5.33
CA SER A 419 -38.38 3.85 -5.30
C SER A 419 -39.14 3.52 -4.01
N GLU A 420 -40.21 2.75 -4.15
CA GLU A 420 -40.91 2.10 -3.05
C GLU A 420 -40.63 0.59 -3.11
N ALA A 421 -40.24 0.02 -1.99
CA ALA A 421 -40.12 -1.44 -1.86
C ALA A 421 -41.09 -1.94 -0.81
N THR A 422 -41.83 -2.99 -1.16
CA THR A 422 -42.63 -3.81 -0.25
C THR A 422 -41.92 -5.13 -0.06
N VAL A 423 -41.76 -5.58 1.20
CA VAL A 423 -41.08 -6.81 1.56
C VAL A 423 -41.96 -7.62 2.49
N THR A 424 -42.07 -8.92 2.22
CA THR A 424 -42.71 -9.91 3.10
C THR A 424 -41.64 -10.85 3.64
N VAL A 425 -41.54 -10.95 4.96
CA VAL A 425 -40.59 -11.84 5.63
C VAL A 425 -41.31 -12.64 6.72
N GLU A 426 -40.85 -13.85 6.96
CA GLU A 426 -41.26 -14.66 8.09
C GLU A 426 -40.17 -14.70 9.14
N VAL A 427 -40.54 -14.39 10.38
CA VAL A 427 -39.59 -14.39 11.52
C VAL A 427 -40.23 -15.16 12.67
N GLY A 428 -39.69 -16.34 13.00
CA GLY A 428 -40.20 -17.16 14.10
C GLY A 428 -41.67 -17.56 13.93
N GLY A 429 -42.11 -17.88 12.71
CA GLY A 429 -43.48 -18.25 12.35
C GLY A 429 -44.44 -17.07 12.18
N ASN A 430 -43.98 -15.83 12.34
CA ASN A 430 -44.79 -14.63 12.12
C ASN A 430 -44.48 -14.02 10.76
N ILE A 431 -45.50 -13.81 9.94
CA ILE A 431 -45.35 -13.13 8.66
C ILE A 431 -45.50 -11.63 8.84
N GLU A 432 -44.50 -10.91 8.46
CA GLU A 432 -44.46 -9.42 8.48
C GLU A 432 -44.45 -8.87 7.06
N HIS A 433 -45.33 -7.92 6.79
CA HIS A 433 -45.44 -7.23 5.53
C HIS A 433 -45.17 -5.73 5.76
N THR A 434 -44.18 -5.18 5.06
CA THR A 434 -43.73 -3.77 5.27
C THR A 434 -43.35 -3.10 3.97
N ALA A 435 -43.44 -1.78 3.95
CA ALA A 435 -43.03 -0.96 2.81
C ALA A 435 -42.14 0.20 3.26
N ALA A 436 -41.22 0.62 2.39
CA ALA A 436 -40.37 1.78 2.61
C ALA A 436 -40.05 2.51 1.30
N TRP A 437 -39.86 3.83 1.42
CA TRP A 437 -39.39 4.69 0.35
C TRP A 437 -37.85 4.83 0.42
N GLY A 438 -37.19 4.83 -0.75
CA GLY A 438 -35.74 5.02 -0.87
C GLY A 438 -35.37 5.85 -2.10
N ASN A 439 -34.13 6.31 -2.12
CA ASN A 439 -33.55 7.05 -3.25
C ASN A 439 -33.25 6.15 -4.46
N GLY A 440 -33.46 4.85 -4.31
CA GLY A 440 -33.32 3.83 -5.33
C GLY A 440 -33.78 2.46 -4.81
N PRO A 441 -33.88 1.45 -5.70
CA PRO A 441 -34.45 0.14 -5.38
C PRO A 441 -33.83 -0.53 -4.14
N ILE A 442 -32.50 -0.59 -4.09
CA ILE A 442 -31.76 -1.28 -3.02
C ILE A 442 -31.90 -0.55 -1.68
N ASN A 443 -31.87 0.78 -1.70
CA ASN A 443 -32.10 1.59 -0.49
C ASN A 443 -33.53 1.41 0.06
N ALA A 444 -34.52 1.29 -0.83
CA ALA A 444 -35.89 1.02 -0.43
C ALA A 444 -36.04 -0.39 0.22
N LEU A 445 -35.41 -1.42 -0.37
CA LEU A 445 -35.37 -2.79 0.18
C LEU A 445 -34.68 -2.83 1.54
N ASP A 446 -33.51 -2.22 1.68
CA ASP A 446 -32.76 -2.16 2.95
C ASP A 446 -33.59 -1.48 4.06
N LYS A 447 -34.22 -0.35 3.74
CA LYS A 447 -35.10 0.34 4.67
C LYS A 447 -36.33 -0.50 5.06
N ALA A 448 -36.93 -1.22 4.14
CA ALA A 448 -38.08 -2.09 4.44
C ALA A 448 -37.70 -3.21 5.41
N LEU A 449 -36.57 -3.91 5.17
CA LEU A 449 -36.04 -4.91 6.10
C LEU A 449 -35.75 -4.34 7.48
N ARG A 450 -35.14 -3.18 7.55
CA ARG A 450 -34.76 -2.50 8.79
C ARG A 450 -35.97 -2.01 9.61
N LYS A 451 -37.14 -1.93 9.03
CA LYS A 451 -38.38 -1.66 9.77
C LYS A 451 -38.88 -2.87 10.57
N VAL A 452 -38.63 -4.07 10.07
CA VAL A 452 -39.14 -5.31 10.66
C VAL A 452 -38.14 -5.95 11.59
N LEU A 453 -36.94 -6.22 11.11
CA LEU A 453 -35.98 -7.10 11.79
C LEU A 453 -35.58 -6.64 13.20
N PRO A 454 -35.41 -5.34 13.51
CA PRO A 454 -35.07 -4.91 14.86
C PRO A 454 -36.14 -5.23 15.93
N LYS A 455 -37.40 -5.43 15.52
CA LYS A 455 -38.46 -5.84 16.44
C LYS A 455 -38.25 -7.26 16.99
N TYR A 456 -37.73 -8.15 16.12
CA TYR A 456 -37.49 -9.55 16.45
C TYR A 456 -36.08 -9.81 16.97
N PHE A 457 -35.14 -8.93 16.63
CA PHE A 457 -33.74 -9.02 17.03
C PHE A 457 -33.24 -7.76 17.76
N PRO A 458 -33.87 -7.42 18.92
CA PRO A 458 -33.49 -6.25 19.67
C PRO A 458 -32.05 -6.35 20.21
N GLY A 459 -31.30 -5.25 20.19
CA GLY A 459 -29.92 -5.19 20.70
C GLY A 459 -28.87 -5.91 19.83
N ARG A 460 -29.23 -6.39 18.63
CA ARG A 460 -28.27 -7.03 17.72
C ARG A 460 -27.46 -6.02 16.89
N GLY A 461 -27.67 -4.72 17.06
CA GLY A 461 -26.88 -3.67 16.42
C GLY A 461 -27.13 -3.54 14.93
N LEU A 462 -28.30 -3.92 14.42
CA LEU A 462 -28.68 -3.76 13.01
C LEU A 462 -28.75 -2.29 12.60
N GLU A 463 -29.07 -1.40 13.53
CA GLU A 463 -29.11 0.05 13.35
C GLU A 463 -27.72 0.66 13.03
N ASN A 464 -26.65 -0.02 13.42
CA ASN A 464 -25.28 0.43 13.19
C ASN A 464 -24.68 -0.04 11.85
N VAL A 465 -25.35 -1.01 11.20
CA VAL A 465 -24.87 -1.54 9.91
C VAL A 465 -25.00 -0.48 8.83
N ARG A 466 -23.92 -0.23 8.11
CA ARG A 466 -23.86 0.69 6.96
C ARG A 466 -23.28 -0.01 5.76
N LEU A 467 -23.78 0.35 4.58
CA LEU A 467 -23.15 0.01 3.32
C LEU A 467 -21.87 0.85 3.18
N ILE A 468 -20.73 0.18 2.98
CA ILE A 468 -19.42 0.82 2.79
C ILE A 468 -19.07 0.87 1.31
N ASP A 469 -19.27 -0.25 0.60
CA ASP A 469 -18.96 -0.36 -0.82
C ASP A 469 -20.00 -1.23 -1.53
N TYR A 470 -20.27 -0.89 -2.80
CA TYR A 470 -21.24 -1.58 -3.64
C TYR A 470 -20.71 -1.67 -5.06
N LYS A 471 -20.38 -2.88 -5.50
CA LYS A 471 -19.79 -3.14 -6.80
C LYS A 471 -20.68 -4.06 -7.62
N VAL A 472 -20.95 -3.66 -8.87
CA VAL A 472 -21.66 -4.45 -9.85
C VAL A 472 -20.72 -4.80 -11.00
N ARG A 473 -20.69 -6.08 -11.37
CA ARG A 473 -19.90 -6.56 -12.52
C ARG A 473 -20.77 -7.40 -13.44
N VAL A 474 -20.77 -7.06 -14.73
CA VAL A 474 -21.37 -7.87 -15.79
C VAL A 474 -20.48 -9.10 -16.04
N LEU A 475 -21.06 -10.30 -16.05
CA LEU A 475 -20.37 -11.58 -16.20
C LEU A 475 -20.46 -12.12 -17.63
N THR A 476 -21.63 -12.01 -18.27
CA THR A 476 -21.94 -12.55 -19.61
C THR A 476 -22.20 -11.40 -20.58
N ALA A 477 -21.18 -10.58 -20.86
CA ALA A 477 -21.33 -9.36 -21.67
C ALA A 477 -21.91 -9.59 -23.08
N ALA A 478 -21.77 -10.79 -23.65
CA ALA A 478 -22.34 -11.14 -24.96
C ALA A 478 -23.89 -11.17 -24.98
N GLU A 479 -24.54 -11.25 -23.81
CA GLU A 479 -26.01 -11.31 -23.69
C GLU A 479 -26.67 -9.93 -23.57
N GLY A 480 -25.87 -8.86 -23.64
CA GLY A 480 -26.37 -7.47 -23.59
C GLY A 480 -27.07 -7.15 -22.27
N THR A 481 -28.29 -6.65 -22.35
CA THR A 481 -29.10 -6.26 -21.16
C THR A 481 -29.67 -7.46 -20.38
N ALA A 482 -29.60 -8.67 -20.91
CA ALA A 482 -29.97 -9.91 -20.23
C ALA A 482 -28.76 -10.57 -19.54
N ALA A 483 -27.60 -9.88 -19.54
CA ALA A 483 -26.39 -10.41 -18.97
C ALA A 483 -26.52 -10.69 -17.47
N ARG A 484 -25.97 -11.82 -17.03
CA ARG A 484 -25.81 -12.12 -15.62
C ARG A 484 -24.87 -11.12 -14.96
N VAL A 485 -25.24 -10.65 -13.78
CA VAL A 485 -24.46 -9.69 -13.00
C VAL A 485 -24.10 -10.26 -11.63
N ARG A 486 -22.91 -9.92 -11.17
CA ARG A 486 -22.48 -10.14 -9.79
C ARG A 486 -22.55 -8.82 -9.03
N VAL A 487 -23.13 -8.86 -7.85
CA VAL A 487 -23.14 -7.76 -6.89
C VAL A 487 -22.32 -8.16 -5.68
N LEU A 488 -21.34 -7.34 -5.34
CA LEU A 488 -20.57 -7.44 -4.10
C LEU A 488 -20.94 -6.25 -3.20
N ILE A 489 -21.32 -6.55 -1.96
CA ILE A 489 -21.64 -5.56 -0.93
C ILE A 489 -20.59 -5.68 0.18
N GLU A 490 -19.91 -4.59 0.52
CA GLU A 490 -19.16 -4.46 1.76
C GLU A 490 -20.00 -3.68 2.77
N SER A 491 -20.26 -4.29 3.91
CA SER A 491 -20.99 -3.69 5.03
C SER A 491 -20.09 -3.54 6.24
N GLY A 492 -20.44 -2.61 7.14
CA GLY A 492 -19.72 -2.43 8.40
C GLY A 492 -20.60 -1.87 9.50
N ASP A 493 -20.20 -2.12 10.77
CA ASP A 493 -20.90 -1.68 11.98
C ASP A 493 -20.10 -0.70 12.84
N GLY A 494 -19.08 -0.08 12.26
CA GLY A 494 -18.14 0.81 12.94
C GLY A 494 -16.94 0.09 13.57
N THR A 495 -17.06 -1.21 13.87
CA THR A 495 -15.96 -2.03 14.44
C THR A 495 -15.49 -3.13 13.49
N ASN A 496 -16.39 -3.71 12.73
CA ASN A 496 -16.12 -4.81 11.81
C ASN A 496 -16.62 -4.47 10.41
N LYS A 497 -15.98 -5.09 9.41
CA LYS A 497 -16.40 -5.04 8.01
C LYS A 497 -16.55 -6.47 7.50
N TRP A 498 -17.49 -6.68 6.58
CA TRP A 498 -17.73 -7.99 5.94
C TRP A 498 -18.28 -7.80 4.54
N GLY A 499 -17.89 -8.73 3.66
CA GLY A 499 -18.37 -8.77 2.29
C GLY A 499 -19.40 -9.85 2.07
N THR A 500 -20.38 -9.58 1.19
CA THR A 500 -21.40 -10.53 0.73
C THR A 500 -21.60 -10.43 -0.77
N VAL A 501 -22.12 -11.49 -1.39
CA VAL A 501 -22.26 -11.61 -2.84
C VAL A 501 -23.62 -12.16 -3.25
N GLY A 502 -24.14 -11.62 -4.35
CA GLY A 502 -25.29 -12.17 -5.05
C GLY A 502 -25.05 -12.18 -6.56
N VAL A 503 -25.66 -13.13 -7.25
CA VAL A 503 -25.55 -13.31 -8.70
C VAL A 503 -26.91 -13.60 -9.30
N SER A 504 -27.30 -12.84 -10.34
CA SER A 504 -28.55 -13.02 -11.06
C SER A 504 -28.46 -12.31 -12.43
N GLU A 505 -29.37 -12.62 -13.33
CA GLU A 505 -29.66 -11.83 -14.55
C GLU A 505 -30.36 -10.51 -14.21
N ASN A 506 -30.96 -10.42 -13.03
CA ASN A 506 -31.59 -9.21 -12.50
C ASN A 506 -30.70 -8.59 -11.44
N VAL A 507 -30.23 -7.37 -11.69
CA VAL A 507 -29.34 -6.64 -10.75
C VAL A 507 -29.97 -6.39 -9.39
N ILE A 508 -31.31 -6.24 -9.34
CA ILE A 508 -32.04 -6.04 -8.09
C ILE A 508 -32.03 -7.34 -7.28
N GLU A 509 -32.28 -8.48 -7.94
CA GLU A 509 -32.22 -9.79 -7.29
C GLU A 509 -30.82 -10.13 -6.79
N ALA A 510 -29.78 -9.89 -7.59
CA ALA A 510 -28.40 -10.06 -7.16
C ALA A 510 -28.07 -9.18 -5.94
N SER A 511 -28.56 -7.93 -5.95
CA SER A 511 -28.37 -7.00 -4.81
C SER A 511 -29.13 -7.44 -3.57
N TRP A 512 -30.36 -7.96 -3.77
CA TRP A 512 -31.18 -8.47 -2.68
C TRP A 512 -30.53 -9.67 -1.98
N GLN A 513 -30.01 -10.62 -2.75
CA GLN A 513 -29.25 -11.77 -2.22
C GLN A 513 -28.07 -11.31 -1.35
N ALA A 514 -27.24 -10.41 -1.88
CA ALA A 514 -26.09 -9.88 -1.15
C ALA A 514 -26.47 -9.07 0.10
N LEU A 515 -27.56 -8.28 0.03
CA LEU A 515 -28.06 -7.48 1.14
C LEU A 515 -28.60 -8.38 2.28
N VAL A 516 -29.38 -9.39 1.95
CA VAL A 516 -29.93 -10.33 2.93
C VAL A 516 -28.83 -11.11 3.62
N ASP A 517 -27.86 -11.65 2.85
CA ASP A 517 -26.68 -12.31 3.41
C ASP A 517 -25.92 -11.37 4.36
N SER A 518 -25.83 -10.07 4.03
CA SER A 518 -25.16 -9.10 4.90
C SER A 518 -25.85 -8.92 6.26
N ILE A 519 -27.17 -8.85 6.26
CA ILE A 519 -27.97 -8.71 7.48
C ILE A 519 -27.93 -10.01 8.29
N GLU A 520 -28.11 -11.15 7.64
CA GLU A 520 -28.07 -12.46 8.29
C GLU A 520 -26.71 -12.74 8.93
N TYR A 521 -25.62 -12.38 8.25
CA TYR A 521 -24.27 -12.46 8.78
C TYR A 521 -24.09 -11.62 10.06
N LYS A 522 -24.62 -10.39 10.08
CA LYS A 522 -24.58 -9.55 11.28
C LYS A 522 -25.34 -10.18 12.44
N LEU A 523 -26.53 -10.69 12.20
CA LEU A 523 -27.35 -11.38 13.21
C LEU A 523 -26.62 -12.61 13.77
N LEU A 524 -26.01 -13.41 12.90
CA LEU A 524 -25.21 -14.57 13.28
C LEU A 524 -24.05 -14.21 14.20
N ARG A 525 -23.27 -13.19 13.82
CA ARG A 525 -22.10 -12.74 14.60
C ARG A 525 -22.47 -12.22 15.97
N THR A 526 -23.62 -11.59 16.10
CA THR A 526 -24.10 -11.11 17.40
C THR A 526 -24.73 -12.23 18.24
N ALA A 527 -25.27 -13.28 17.63
CA ALA A 527 -25.74 -14.47 18.35
C ALA A 527 -24.59 -15.28 19.00
N LYS A 528 -23.44 -15.36 18.34
CA LYS A 528 -22.24 -16.07 18.86
C LYS A 528 -21.55 -15.36 20.04
N LYS A 529 -21.86 -14.09 20.32
CA LYS A 529 -21.24 -13.30 21.38
C LYS A 529 -21.99 -13.36 22.72
N ASN A 530 -23.22 -13.84 22.70
CA ASN A 530 -24.04 -14.10 23.90
C ASN A 530 -24.09 -15.61 24.18
#